data_564543c0d0c8c932fa5b887baa2607bf
#
_entry.id   564543c0d0c8c932fa5b887baa2607bf
#
_cell.length_a   1.000
_cell.length_b   1.000
_cell.length_c   1.000
_cell.angle_alpha   90.00
_cell.angle_beta   90.00
_cell.angle_gamma   90.00
#
_symmetry.space_group_name_H-M   'P 1'
#
loop_
_entity.id
_entity.type
_entity.pdbx_description
1 polymer ?
#
loop_
_entity_poly.entity_id
_entity_poly.type
_entity_poly.pdbx_seq_one_letter_code
_entity_poly.pdbx_strand_id
1 'polypeptide(L)'
;KAWLETYAQTHTARVYRRESPEFGEPVLTADEIWFRYERDGQDVLRGLSLSLRRGEWLALVGGNGAGKSTALKVLSGIRAAQRGDCVREGKIGVLPQDPQGLFVKKTVAEDLETVWIDRKRNEEWERRLQTVCALCGIAHLLERHPFDLSGGEMQRVALAKVLLAEPDVLLLDEPTKGMDAAFKTQFAAILCDLLGRGYAVLMVSHDVEFCAAYADTVGVFFDGAVTAVGTPADIFARNHFYTTAVSRMAKNALPAAVTVG
;
A
#
# COMPACT_ATOMS: atom_id res chain seq x y z
N LYS A 1 -24.77 19.95 14.11
CA LYS A 1 -23.69 20.95 13.93
C LYS A 1 -22.89 21.14 15.24
N ALA A 2 -23.51 21.52 16.36
CA ALA A 2 -22.85 21.73 17.65
C ALA A 2 -22.06 20.50 18.15
N TRP A 3 -22.57 19.28 17.96
CA TRP A 3 -21.88 18.05 18.33
C TRP A 3 -20.56 17.84 17.52
N LEU A 4 -20.57 18.11 16.21
CA LEU A 4 -19.37 18.01 15.36
C LEU A 4 -18.29 19.02 15.77
N GLU A 5 -18.69 20.25 16.12
CA GLU A 5 -17.79 21.28 16.60
C GLU A 5 -17.19 20.92 17.98
N THR A 6 -18.00 20.37 18.89
CA THR A 6 -17.53 19.89 20.19
C THR A 6 -16.64 18.65 20.04
N TYR A 7 -16.98 17.74 19.13
CA TYR A 7 -16.20 16.53 18.83
C TYR A 7 -14.83 16.90 18.25
N ALA A 8 -14.77 17.84 17.30
CA ALA A 8 -13.53 18.32 16.71
C ALA A 8 -12.59 19.01 17.73
N GLN A 9 -13.15 19.62 18.77
CA GLN A 9 -12.38 20.26 19.85
C GLN A 9 -11.87 19.27 20.90
N THR A 10 -12.55 18.13 21.08
CA THR A 10 -12.24 17.15 22.15
C THR A 10 -11.46 15.93 21.66
N HIS A 11 -11.52 15.63 20.36
CA HIS A 11 -10.84 14.50 19.75
C HIS A 11 -9.79 14.99 18.74
N THR A 12 -8.66 15.46 19.27
CA THR A 12 -7.43 15.53 18.48
C THR A 12 -7.01 14.09 18.19
N ALA A 13 -7.44 13.53 17.07
CA ALA A 13 -6.89 12.28 16.60
C ALA A 13 -5.38 12.47 16.46
N ARG A 14 -4.63 11.57 17.04
CA ARG A 14 -3.26 11.32 16.62
C ARG A 14 -3.34 10.76 15.20
N VAL A 15 -3.55 11.67 14.24
CA VAL A 15 -3.35 11.35 12.83
C VAL A 15 -1.87 11.03 12.73
N TYR A 16 -1.51 9.79 12.39
CA TYR A 16 -0.14 9.39 12.04
C TYR A 16 0.28 10.03 10.69
N ARG A 17 -0.19 11.22 10.44
CA ARG A 17 0.19 11.98 9.25
C ARG A 17 1.54 12.60 9.54
N ARG A 18 2.53 12.23 8.75
CA ARG A 18 3.83 12.88 8.80
C ARG A 18 3.66 14.34 8.43
N GLU A 19 4.05 15.26 9.32
CA GLU A 19 4.04 16.70 9.03
C GLU A 19 5.09 16.97 7.94
N SER A 20 4.64 17.42 6.77
CA SER A 20 5.47 17.84 5.62
C SER A 20 6.62 16.87 5.33
N PRO A 21 6.35 15.61 4.88
CA PRO A 21 7.40 14.66 4.59
C PRO A 21 8.27 15.17 3.43
N GLU A 22 9.58 15.19 3.64
CA GLU A 22 10.53 15.39 2.56
C GLU A 22 10.75 14.04 1.86
N PHE A 23 10.48 13.98 0.57
CA PHE A 23 10.70 12.79 -0.24
C PHE A 23 12.07 12.84 -0.90
N GLY A 24 12.72 11.67 -0.96
CA GLY A 24 13.97 11.52 -1.69
C GLY A 24 13.79 11.48 -3.22
N GLU A 25 14.79 10.93 -3.90
CA GLU A 25 14.77 10.76 -5.35
C GLU A 25 13.68 9.77 -5.79
N PRO A 26 13.17 9.90 -7.03
CA PRO A 26 12.27 8.91 -7.61
C PRO A 26 12.89 7.52 -7.63
N VAL A 27 12.17 6.50 -7.18
CA VAL A 27 12.62 5.09 -7.17
C VAL A 27 11.78 4.20 -8.09
N LEU A 28 10.61 4.69 -8.49
CA LEU A 28 9.77 4.03 -9.49
C LEU A 28 9.11 5.11 -10.35
N THR A 29 9.39 5.10 -11.64
CA THR A 29 8.79 6.04 -12.59
C THR A 29 8.19 5.27 -13.76
N ALA A 30 6.95 5.58 -14.07
CA ALA A 30 6.24 5.09 -15.23
C ALA A 30 5.89 6.28 -16.12
N ASP A 31 6.15 6.17 -17.43
CA ASP A 31 5.84 7.18 -18.41
C ASP A 31 5.10 6.57 -19.59
N GLU A 32 3.87 7.04 -19.80
CA GLU A 32 2.99 6.64 -20.92
C GLU A 32 2.85 5.11 -21.08
N ILE A 33 2.67 4.36 -19.99
CA ILE A 33 2.54 2.89 -20.01
C ILE A 33 1.23 2.47 -20.63
N TRP A 34 1.32 1.64 -21.67
CA TRP A 34 0.18 0.95 -22.28
C TRP A 34 0.30 -0.55 -22.09
N PHE A 35 -0.79 -1.20 -21.72
CA PHE A 35 -0.81 -2.65 -21.51
C PHE A 35 -2.18 -3.25 -21.83
N ARG A 36 -2.15 -4.41 -22.49
CA ARG A 36 -3.29 -5.32 -22.70
C ARG A 36 -2.85 -6.76 -22.46
N TYR A 37 -3.79 -7.62 -22.08
CA TYR A 37 -3.49 -9.04 -21.84
C TYR A 37 -3.41 -9.84 -23.13
N GLU A 38 -4.29 -9.56 -24.10
CA GLU A 38 -4.39 -10.26 -25.36
C GLU A 38 -4.03 -9.30 -26.50
N ARG A 39 -3.43 -9.84 -27.58
CA ARG A 39 -2.95 -9.05 -28.71
C ARG A 39 -4.04 -8.19 -29.35
N ASP A 40 -5.26 -8.76 -29.47
CA ASP A 40 -6.43 -8.10 -30.07
C ASP A 40 -7.43 -7.60 -29.00
N GLY A 41 -7.03 -7.66 -27.71
CA GLY A 41 -7.84 -7.21 -26.59
C GLY A 41 -7.80 -5.69 -26.39
N GLN A 42 -8.69 -5.21 -25.51
CA GLN A 42 -8.71 -3.81 -25.13
C GLN A 42 -7.52 -3.48 -24.22
N ASP A 43 -7.01 -2.25 -24.36
CA ASP A 43 -5.97 -1.73 -23.46
C ASP A 43 -6.56 -1.59 -22.05
N VAL A 44 -5.87 -2.21 -21.09
CA VAL A 44 -6.18 -2.13 -19.65
C VAL A 44 -5.45 -0.97 -19.00
N LEU A 45 -4.23 -0.67 -19.47
CA LEU A 45 -3.52 0.56 -19.12
C LEU A 45 -3.43 1.42 -20.36
N ARG A 46 -3.68 2.73 -20.19
CA ARG A 46 -3.87 3.69 -21.29
C ARG A 46 -3.10 4.97 -21.01
N GLY A 47 -1.78 4.93 -21.19
CA GLY A 47 -0.90 6.07 -20.92
C GLY A 47 -0.73 6.31 -19.42
N LEU A 48 -0.53 5.24 -18.65
CA LEU A 48 -0.28 5.35 -17.20
C LEU A 48 1.06 6.03 -16.96
N SER A 49 1.01 7.20 -16.32
CA SER A 49 2.21 7.93 -15.88
C SER A 49 2.12 8.21 -14.39
N LEU A 50 3.19 7.91 -13.65
CA LEU A 50 3.33 8.20 -12.22
C LEU A 50 4.81 8.21 -11.80
N SER A 51 5.10 8.84 -10.68
CA SER A 51 6.38 8.79 -10.02
C SER A 51 6.19 8.51 -8.54
N LEU A 52 6.99 7.59 -7.99
CA LEU A 52 7.06 7.26 -6.56
C LEU A 52 8.47 7.56 -6.07
N ARG A 53 8.57 8.28 -4.97
CA ARG A 53 9.84 8.72 -4.39
C ARG A 53 10.21 7.92 -3.15
N ARG A 54 11.48 7.88 -2.84
CA ARG A 54 11.98 7.29 -1.59
C ARG A 54 11.36 7.97 -0.38
N GLY A 55 10.86 7.16 0.55
CA GLY A 55 10.18 7.64 1.73
C GLY A 55 8.74 8.12 1.50
N GLU A 56 8.16 7.93 0.32
CA GLU A 56 6.79 8.32 -0.01
C GLU A 56 5.81 7.15 0.11
N TRP A 57 4.62 7.43 0.64
CA TRP A 57 3.44 6.56 0.53
C TRP A 57 2.47 7.16 -0.48
N LEU A 58 2.50 6.63 -1.70
CA LEU A 58 1.53 6.95 -2.75
C LEU A 58 0.39 5.94 -2.73
N ALA A 59 -0.84 6.40 -2.55
CA ALA A 59 -2.04 5.58 -2.67
C ALA A 59 -2.75 5.84 -4.00
N LEU A 60 -3.02 4.80 -4.78
CA LEU A 60 -3.87 4.89 -5.98
C LEU A 60 -5.28 4.43 -5.64
N VAL A 61 -6.23 5.34 -5.69
CA VAL A 61 -7.64 5.06 -5.46
C VAL A 61 -8.41 5.01 -6.78
N GLY A 62 -9.35 4.08 -6.90
CA GLY A 62 -10.11 3.92 -8.12
C GLY A 62 -11.14 2.80 -8.02
N GLY A 63 -12.11 2.78 -8.94
CA GLY A 63 -13.15 1.76 -9.01
C GLY A 63 -12.61 0.34 -9.24
N ASN A 64 -13.45 -0.66 -8.92
CA ASN A 64 -13.13 -2.04 -9.24
C ASN A 64 -13.07 -2.23 -10.77
N GLY A 65 -12.12 -3.06 -11.24
CA GLY A 65 -11.92 -3.30 -12.67
C GLY A 65 -11.22 -2.17 -13.43
N ALA A 66 -10.85 -1.06 -12.79
CA ALA A 66 -10.18 0.05 -13.46
C ALA A 66 -8.76 -0.25 -13.98
N GLY A 67 -8.14 -1.39 -13.57
CA GLY A 67 -6.81 -1.79 -14.00
C GLY A 67 -5.71 -1.64 -12.93
N LYS A 68 -6.05 -1.30 -11.68
CA LYS A 68 -5.09 -1.05 -10.59
C LYS A 68 -4.12 -2.22 -10.33
N SER A 69 -4.64 -3.43 -10.16
CA SER A 69 -3.81 -4.64 -9.97
C SER A 69 -2.96 -4.96 -11.21
N THR A 70 -3.46 -4.60 -12.40
CA THR A 70 -2.69 -4.72 -13.65
C THR A 70 -1.55 -3.71 -13.66
N ALA A 71 -1.79 -2.47 -13.21
CA ALA A 71 -0.75 -1.47 -13.06
C ALA A 71 0.36 -1.97 -12.13
N LEU A 72 0.03 -2.54 -10.96
CA LEU A 72 1.05 -3.11 -10.06
C LEU A 72 1.86 -4.24 -10.73
N LYS A 73 1.22 -5.12 -11.53
CA LYS A 73 1.92 -6.20 -12.25
C LYS A 73 2.89 -5.65 -13.31
N VAL A 74 2.54 -4.56 -13.97
CA VAL A 74 3.43 -3.92 -14.95
C VAL A 74 4.52 -3.14 -14.24
N LEU A 75 4.18 -2.35 -13.21
CA LEU A 75 5.13 -1.57 -12.42
C LEU A 75 6.15 -2.45 -11.69
N SER A 76 5.75 -3.65 -11.24
CA SER A 76 6.68 -4.63 -10.63
C SER A 76 7.58 -5.36 -11.63
N GLY A 77 7.28 -5.28 -12.92
CA GLY A 77 8.00 -6.04 -13.96
C GLY A 77 7.50 -7.48 -14.15
N ILE A 78 6.46 -7.92 -13.42
CA ILE A 78 5.80 -9.23 -13.64
C ILE A 78 5.21 -9.31 -15.06
N ARG A 79 4.77 -8.17 -15.58
CA ARG A 79 4.31 -8.02 -16.96
C ARG A 79 5.08 -6.89 -17.65
N ALA A 80 5.44 -7.11 -18.91
CA ALA A 80 6.07 -6.08 -19.72
C ALA A 80 5.00 -5.17 -20.33
N ALA A 81 5.23 -3.85 -20.30
CA ALA A 81 4.42 -2.90 -21.04
C ALA A 81 4.57 -3.12 -22.56
N GLN A 82 3.54 -2.83 -23.35
CA GLN A 82 3.65 -2.82 -24.80
C GLN A 82 4.20 -1.50 -25.33
N ARG A 83 3.96 -0.39 -24.60
CA ARG A 83 4.49 0.95 -24.92
C ARG A 83 4.77 1.69 -23.62
N GLY A 84 5.59 2.72 -23.71
CA GLY A 84 6.02 3.55 -22.59
C GLY A 84 7.18 2.92 -21.82
N ASP A 85 7.73 3.68 -20.91
CA ASP A 85 8.93 3.34 -20.16
C ASP A 85 8.64 3.22 -18.66
N CYS A 86 9.26 2.25 -18.01
CA CYS A 86 9.16 2.08 -16.57
C CYS A 86 10.56 1.88 -15.96
N VAL A 87 11.02 2.90 -15.24
CA VAL A 87 12.31 2.87 -14.53
C VAL A 87 12.05 2.40 -13.10
N ARG A 88 12.87 1.47 -12.64
CA ARG A 88 12.82 0.87 -11.30
C ARG A 88 14.19 0.94 -10.69
N GLU A 89 14.32 1.65 -9.59
CA GLU A 89 15.56 1.71 -8.82
C GLU A 89 15.44 0.84 -7.57
N GLY A 90 16.32 -0.16 -7.48
CA GLY A 90 16.32 -1.11 -6.38
C GLY A 90 15.37 -2.30 -6.56
N LYS A 91 15.15 -3.02 -5.48
CA LYS A 91 14.33 -4.23 -5.44
C LYS A 91 12.86 -3.89 -5.18
N ILE A 92 11.96 -4.52 -5.91
CA ILE A 92 10.53 -4.37 -5.71
C ILE A 92 9.97 -5.59 -4.99
N GLY A 93 9.27 -5.33 -3.87
CA GLY A 93 8.45 -6.31 -3.17
C GLY A 93 6.98 -6.11 -3.51
N VAL A 94 6.26 -7.19 -3.78
CA VAL A 94 4.84 -7.14 -4.12
C VAL A 94 4.03 -7.91 -3.09
N LEU A 95 3.07 -7.26 -2.46
CA LEU A 95 2.06 -7.90 -1.63
C LEU A 95 0.75 -7.97 -2.43
N PRO A 96 0.35 -9.17 -2.89
CA PRO A 96 -0.86 -9.33 -3.69
C PRO A 96 -2.13 -9.19 -2.83
N GLN A 97 -3.27 -8.93 -3.48
CA GLN A 97 -4.57 -8.83 -2.82
C GLN A 97 -4.95 -10.11 -2.07
N ASP A 98 -4.65 -11.27 -2.65
CA ASP A 98 -4.78 -12.57 -2.00
C ASP A 98 -3.38 -13.10 -1.67
N PRO A 99 -2.94 -13.02 -0.40
CA PRO A 99 -1.63 -13.46 0.01
C PRO A 99 -1.50 -14.98 0.13
N GLN A 100 -2.58 -15.75 0.04
CA GLN A 100 -2.55 -17.21 0.17
C GLN A 100 -1.57 -17.85 -0.81
N GLY A 101 -1.50 -17.33 -2.03
CA GLY A 101 -0.57 -17.79 -3.05
C GLY A 101 0.93 -17.62 -2.73
N LEU A 102 1.26 -16.86 -1.68
CA LEU A 102 2.64 -16.71 -1.21
C LEU A 102 3.08 -17.87 -0.31
N PHE A 103 2.14 -18.64 0.25
CA PHE A 103 2.42 -19.66 1.24
C PHE A 103 2.43 -21.06 0.63
N VAL A 104 3.52 -21.80 0.86
CA VAL A 104 3.77 -23.12 0.29
C VAL A 104 4.22 -24.16 1.32
N LYS A 105 4.37 -23.75 2.59
CA LYS A 105 4.86 -24.60 3.68
C LYS A 105 3.78 -24.82 4.74
N LYS A 106 4.07 -25.76 5.66
CA LYS A 106 3.13 -26.14 6.72
C LYS A 106 3.08 -25.15 7.89
N THR A 107 4.18 -24.45 8.14
CA THR A 107 4.25 -23.45 9.20
C THR A 107 4.68 -22.10 8.65
N VAL A 108 4.31 -21.03 9.35
CA VAL A 108 4.76 -19.67 9.03
C VAL A 108 6.28 -19.58 9.06
N ALA A 109 6.94 -20.19 10.04
CA ALA A 109 8.40 -20.19 10.16
C ALA A 109 9.04 -20.80 8.90
N GLU A 110 8.61 -21.99 8.48
CA GLU A 110 9.11 -22.63 7.27
C GLU A 110 8.87 -21.79 6.00
N ASP A 111 7.73 -21.09 5.92
CA ASP A 111 7.43 -20.23 4.77
C ASP A 111 8.33 -18.99 4.72
N LEU A 112 8.61 -18.35 5.86
CA LEU A 112 9.53 -17.23 5.91
C LEU A 112 10.96 -17.65 5.52
N GLU A 113 11.37 -18.86 5.87
CA GLU A 113 12.67 -19.42 5.50
C GLU A 113 12.83 -19.62 3.99
N THR A 114 11.75 -19.80 3.24
CA THR A 114 11.81 -19.96 1.77
C THR A 114 12.43 -18.76 1.05
N VAL A 115 12.43 -17.59 1.68
CA VAL A 115 13.05 -16.39 1.11
C VAL A 115 14.58 -16.48 1.07
N TRP A 116 15.17 -17.39 1.87
CA TRP A 116 16.62 -17.51 2.05
C TRP A 116 17.23 -18.74 1.34
N ILE A 117 16.67 -19.17 0.24
CA ILE A 117 16.90 -20.48 -0.40
C ILE A 117 18.38 -20.81 -0.66
N ASP A 118 19.18 -19.83 -1.10
CA ASP A 118 20.56 -20.04 -1.54
C ASP A 118 21.64 -19.66 -0.51
N ARG A 119 21.24 -19.30 0.71
CA ARG A 119 22.15 -18.83 1.74
C ARG A 119 22.11 -19.75 2.95
N LYS A 120 23.28 -20.15 3.49
CA LYS A 120 23.34 -20.84 4.77
C LYS A 120 22.79 -19.94 5.86
N ARG A 121 21.94 -20.49 6.73
CA ARG A 121 21.51 -19.79 7.94
C ARG A 121 22.73 -19.27 8.69
N ASN A 122 22.71 -17.99 9.01
CA ASN A 122 23.74 -17.31 9.76
C ASN A 122 23.11 -16.33 10.74
N GLU A 123 23.91 -15.74 11.60
CA GLU A 123 23.46 -14.77 12.60
C GLU A 123 22.76 -13.53 11.97
N GLU A 124 23.12 -13.16 10.74
CA GLU A 124 22.51 -12.06 10.01
C GLU A 124 21.06 -12.37 9.65
N TRP A 125 20.81 -13.60 9.13
CA TRP A 125 19.46 -14.07 8.83
C TRP A 125 18.58 -14.11 10.08
N GLU A 126 19.09 -14.67 11.17
CA GLU A 126 18.32 -14.78 12.42
C GLU A 126 17.96 -13.40 12.98
N ARG A 127 18.90 -12.46 12.99
CA ARG A 127 18.63 -11.08 13.38
C ARG A 127 17.56 -10.41 12.50
N ARG A 128 17.65 -10.62 11.17
CA ARG A 128 16.68 -10.09 10.24
C ARG A 128 15.29 -10.69 10.47
N LEU A 129 15.21 -11.99 10.59
CA LEU A 129 13.95 -12.69 10.86
C LEU A 129 13.32 -12.18 12.15
N GLN A 130 14.08 -12.09 13.23
CA GLN A 130 13.60 -11.52 14.50
C GLN A 130 13.12 -10.09 14.34
N THR A 131 13.86 -9.23 13.64
CA THR A 131 13.50 -7.83 13.42
C THR A 131 12.19 -7.71 12.65
N VAL A 132 12.04 -8.47 11.56
CA VAL A 132 10.83 -8.44 10.73
C VAL A 132 9.63 -9.06 11.47
N CYS A 133 9.84 -10.14 12.21
CA CYS A 133 8.79 -10.74 13.04
C CYS A 133 8.30 -9.79 14.13
N ALA A 134 9.20 -9.06 14.77
CA ALA A 134 8.85 -8.05 15.77
C ALA A 134 8.10 -6.87 15.13
N LEU A 135 8.60 -6.33 14.00
CA LEU A 135 7.97 -5.24 13.26
C LEU A 135 6.54 -5.58 12.85
N CYS A 136 6.33 -6.77 12.27
CA CYS A 136 5.02 -7.23 11.83
C CYS A 136 4.15 -7.78 12.97
N GLY A 137 4.68 -7.95 14.18
CA GLY A 137 3.97 -8.50 15.33
C GLY A 137 3.50 -9.94 15.12
N ILE A 138 4.33 -10.79 14.49
CA ILE A 138 3.96 -12.16 14.09
C ILE A 138 4.70 -13.27 14.83
N ALA A 139 5.54 -12.94 15.82
CA ALA A 139 6.36 -13.94 16.53
C ALA A 139 5.54 -15.09 17.13
N HIS A 140 4.32 -14.83 17.58
CA HIS A 140 3.40 -15.83 18.16
C HIS A 140 2.71 -16.72 17.10
N LEU A 141 2.90 -16.44 15.82
CA LEU A 141 2.28 -17.15 14.70
C LEU A 141 3.21 -18.15 14.02
N LEU A 142 4.49 -18.18 14.37
CA LEU A 142 5.54 -18.90 13.63
C LEU A 142 5.26 -20.41 13.50
N GLU A 143 4.68 -21.04 14.53
CA GLU A 143 4.36 -22.46 14.54
C GLU A 143 2.97 -22.76 13.94
N ARG A 144 2.18 -21.74 13.57
CA ARG A 144 0.85 -21.94 13.01
C ARG A 144 0.91 -22.25 11.52
N HIS A 145 -0.10 -22.97 11.03
CA HIS A 145 -0.29 -23.14 9.60
C HIS A 145 -0.77 -21.85 8.97
N PRO A 146 -0.20 -21.38 7.83
CA PRO A 146 -0.58 -20.11 7.21
C PRO A 146 -2.08 -19.96 6.92
N PHE A 147 -2.75 -21.05 6.56
CA PHE A 147 -4.19 -21.04 6.27
C PHE A 147 -5.10 -21.04 7.51
N ASP A 148 -4.55 -21.20 8.71
CA ASP A 148 -5.28 -21.09 9.97
C ASP A 148 -5.23 -19.67 10.57
N LEU A 149 -4.62 -18.73 9.85
CA LEU A 149 -4.50 -17.34 10.25
C LEU A 149 -5.76 -16.56 9.89
N SER A 150 -6.12 -15.57 10.73
CA SER A 150 -7.09 -14.55 10.36
C SER A 150 -6.57 -13.72 9.18
N GLY A 151 -7.47 -13.03 8.45
CA GLY A 151 -7.08 -12.23 7.30
C GLY A 151 -6.01 -11.17 7.62
N GLY A 152 -6.11 -10.51 8.78
CA GLY A 152 -5.12 -9.52 9.20
C GLY A 152 -3.78 -10.14 9.60
N GLU A 153 -3.79 -11.30 10.28
CA GLU A 153 -2.57 -12.05 10.61
C GLU A 153 -1.88 -12.52 9.32
N MET A 154 -2.64 -13.05 8.37
CA MET A 154 -2.14 -13.53 7.08
C MET A 154 -1.49 -12.38 6.29
N GLN A 155 -2.09 -11.20 6.25
CA GLN A 155 -1.51 -10.02 5.59
C GLN A 155 -0.19 -9.59 6.25
N ARG A 156 -0.10 -9.61 7.59
CA ARG A 156 1.14 -9.26 8.30
C ARG A 156 2.24 -10.30 8.06
N VAL A 157 1.90 -11.59 8.04
CA VAL A 157 2.86 -12.66 7.70
C VAL A 157 3.32 -12.53 6.24
N ALA A 158 2.42 -12.25 5.32
CA ALA A 158 2.75 -12.02 3.92
C ALA A 158 3.66 -10.79 3.74
N LEU A 159 3.35 -9.68 4.43
CA LEU A 159 4.21 -8.50 4.45
C LEU A 159 5.59 -8.85 5.02
N ALA A 160 5.68 -9.60 6.11
CA ALA A 160 6.94 -10.04 6.68
C ALA A 160 7.76 -10.87 5.66
N LYS A 161 7.11 -11.79 4.94
CA LYS A 161 7.75 -12.57 3.89
C LYS A 161 8.33 -11.69 2.78
N VAL A 162 7.59 -10.66 2.35
CA VAL A 162 8.07 -9.69 1.35
C VAL A 162 9.23 -8.86 1.89
N LEU A 163 9.18 -8.40 3.14
CA LEU A 163 10.23 -7.60 3.78
C LEU A 163 11.54 -8.36 3.96
N LEU A 164 11.49 -9.68 4.18
CA LEU A 164 12.69 -10.52 4.27
C LEU A 164 13.51 -10.55 2.98
N ALA A 165 12.90 -10.25 1.83
CA ALA A 165 13.60 -10.10 0.56
C ALA A 165 14.34 -8.75 0.43
N GLU A 166 14.25 -7.85 1.42
CA GLU A 166 14.84 -6.50 1.42
C GLU A 166 14.48 -5.68 0.18
N PRO A 167 13.20 -5.41 -0.05
CA PRO A 167 12.82 -4.52 -1.13
C PRO A 167 13.14 -3.06 -0.77
N ASP A 168 13.38 -2.24 -1.78
CA ASP A 168 13.44 -0.78 -1.66
C ASP A 168 12.05 -0.16 -1.85
N VAL A 169 11.22 -0.81 -2.65
CA VAL A 169 9.87 -0.39 -3.02
C VAL A 169 8.86 -1.48 -2.70
N LEU A 170 7.79 -1.12 -2.02
CA LEU A 170 6.66 -2.00 -1.72
C LEU A 170 5.46 -1.65 -2.61
N LEU A 171 4.99 -2.60 -3.38
CA LEU A 171 3.75 -2.51 -4.14
C LEU A 171 2.67 -3.36 -3.45
N LEU A 172 1.61 -2.70 -2.95
CA LEU A 172 0.59 -3.32 -2.12
C LEU A 172 -0.76 -3.32 -2.86
N ASP A 173 -1.34 -4.49 -3.09
CA ASP A 173 -2.63 -4.64 -3.77
C ASP A 173 -3.75 -4.89 -2.76
N GLU A 174 -4.59 -3.89 -2.49
CA GLU A 174 -5.73 -3.93 -1.57
C GLU A 174 -5.39 -4.54 -0.18
N PRO A 175 -4.28 -4.13 0.46
CA PRO A 175 -3.74 -4.83 1.62
C PRO A 175 -4.65 -4.78 2.85
N THR A 176 -5.57 -3.81 2.93
CA THR A 176 -6.48 -3.62 4.08
C THR A 176 -7.82 -4.31 3.93
N LYS A 177 -8.03 -5.04 2.82
CA LYS A 177 -9.29 -5.74 2.56
C LYS A 177 -9.57 -6.80 3.62
N GLY A 178 -10.76 -6.72 4.24
CA GLY A 178 -11.17 -7.66 5.28
C GLY A 178 -10.51 -7.44 6.65
N MET A 179 -9.73 -6.38 6.83
CA MET A 179 -9.18 -5.99 8.11
C MET A 179 -10.18 -5.16 8.91
N ASP A 180 -10.26 -5.38 10.23
CA ASP A 180 -10.94 -4.48 11.14
C ASP A 180 -10.12 -3.19 11.40
N ALA A 181 -10.71 -2.22 12.11
CA ALA A 181 -10.08 -0.92 12.36
C ALA A 181 -8.78 -1.04 13.17
N ALA A 182 -8.70 -1.97 14.12
CA ALA A 182 -7.51 -2.15 14.96
C ALA A 182 -6.34 -2.69 14.13
N PHE A 183 -6.60 -3.69 13.27
CA PHE A 183 -5.59 -4.22 12.35
C PHE A 183 -5.15 -3.20 11.31
N LYS A 184 -6.07 -2.39 10.76
CA LYS A 184 -5.72 -1.30 9.83
C LYS A 184 -4.75 -0.30 10.47
N THR A 185 -5.00 0.08 11.73
CA THR A 185 -4.12 0.99 12.47
C THR A 185 -2.73 0.39 12.68
N GLN A 186 -2.65 -0.90 13.06
CA GLN A 186 -1.38 -1.59 13.21
C GLN A 186 -0.62 -1.70 11.88
N PHE A 187 -1.32 -2.01 10.80
CA PHE A 187 -0.73 -2.11 9.45
C PHE A 187 -0.18 -0.76 8.99
N ALA A 188 -0.93 0.33 9.21
CA ALA A 188 -0.46 1.68 8.92
C ALA A 188 0.78 2.05 9.73
N ALA A 189 0.84 1.70 11.02
CA ALA A 189 2.01 1.95 11.84
C ALA A 189 3.27 1.23 11.33
N ILE A 190 3.13 -0.03 10.85
CA ILE A 190 4.22 -0.76 10.21
C ILE A 190 4.70 -0.02 8.96
N LEU A 191 3.78 0.40 8.08
CA LEU A 191 4.15 1.13 6.86
C LEU A 191 4.84 2.47 7.18
N CYS A 192 4.35 3.22 8.18
CA CYS A 192 4.98 4.47 8.60
C CYS A 192 6.41 4.25 9.13
N ASP A 193 6.67 3.17 9.88
CA ASP A 193 8.02 2.83 10.33
C ASP A 193 8.95 2.49 9.15
N LEU A 194 8.44 1.74 8.15
CA LEU A 194 9.18 1.42 6.93
C LEU A 194 9.54 2.67 6.12
N LEU A 195 8.60 3.61 5.97
CA LEU A 195 8.85 4.89 5.30
C LEU A 195 9.93 5.70 6.02
N GLY A 196 9.92 5.71 7.36
CA GLY A 196 10.98 6.32 8.18
C GLY A 196 12.36 5.69 7.97
N ARG A 197 12.41 4.46 7.50
CA ARG A 197 13.65 3.73 7.13
C ARG A 197 14.02 3.90 5.65
N GLY A 198 13.30 4.72 4.90
CA GLY A 198 13.56 5.04 3.49
C GLY A 198 12.94 4.09 2.47
N TYR A 199 12.02 3.20 2.88
CA TYR A 199 11.20 2.46 1.92
C TYR A 199 10.28 3.41 1.15
N ALA A 200 9.91 3.03 -0.07
CA ALA A 200 8.84 3.67 -0.82
C ALA A 200 7.63 2.73 -0.91
N VAL A 201 6.42 3.24 -0.77
CA VAL A 201 5.19 2.44 -0.76
C VAL A 201 4.23 2.95 -1.82
N LEU A 202 3.88 2.10 -2.78
CA LEU A 202 2.75 2.30 -3.68
C LEU A 202 1.64 1.32 -3.29
N MET A 203 0.51 1.84 -2.87
CA MET A 203 -0.65 1.05 -2.48
C MET A 203 -1.81 1.32 -3.42
N VAL A 204 -2.42 0.29 -3.98
CA VAL A 204 -3.71 0.43 -4.63
C VAL A 204 -4.81 0.03 -3.66
N SER A 205 -5.86 0.83 -3.54
CA SER A 205 -6.95 0.57 -2.63
C SER A 205 -8.25 1.23 -3.07
N HIS A 206 -9.37 0.64 -2.63
CA HIS A 206 -10.69 1.25 -2.65
C HIS A 206 -11.09 1.82 -1.27
N ASP A 207 -10.26 1.62 -0.25
CA ASP A 207 -10.47 2.14 1.10
C ASP A 207 -10.03 3.61 1.18
N VAL A 208 -10.93 4.49 0.76
CA VAL A 208 -10.70 5.93 0.70
C VAL A 208 -10.38 6.51 2.08
N GLU A 209 -11.05 6.01 3.14
CA GLU A 209 -10.85 6.48 4.52
C GLU A 209 -9.44 6.17 5.00
N PHE A 210 -8.96 4.96 4.72
CA PHE A 210 -7.60 4.55 5.08
C PHE A 210 -6.55 5.35 4.31
N CYS A 211 -6.74 5.53 3.00
CA CYS A 211 -5.83 6.35 2.18
C CYS A 211 -5.81 7.82 2.64
N ALA A 212 -6.98 8.37 2.98
CA ALA A 212 -7.09 9.75 3.48
C ALA A 212 -6.38 9.95 4.83
N ALA A 213 -6.42 8.93 5.69
CA ALA A 213 -5.82 9.00 7.02
C ALA A 213 -4.30 8.88 7.01
N TYR A 214 -3.73 8.05 6.12
CA TYR A 214 -2.35 7.61 6.26
C TYR A 214 -1.43 7.91 5.06
N ALA A 215 -1.96 8.00 3.82
CA ALA A 215 -1.12 8.24 2.66
C ALA A 215 -0.57 9.68 2.62
N ASP A 216 0.64 9.84 2.10
CA ASP A 216 1.25 11.15 1.87
C ASP A 216 0.67 11.79 0.60
N THR A 217 0.57 10.98 -0.45
CA THR A 217 0.08 11.38 -1.78
C THR A 217 -1.02 10.42 -2.23
N VAL A 218 -2.01 10.93 -2.91
CA VAL A 218 -3.11 10.15 -3.49
C VAL A 218 -3.20 10.42 -4.98
N GLY A 219 -3.22 9.33 -5.76
CA GLY A 219 -3.53 9.36 -7.18
C GLY A 219 -4.91 8.79 -7.46
N VAL A 220 -5.68 9.46 -8.32
CA VAL A 220 -6.97 8.95 -8.81
C VAL A 220 -6.73 8.12 -10.05
N PHE A 221 -7.05 6.82 -9.95
CA PHE A 221 -6.90 5.87 -11.05
C PHE A 221 -8.24 5.66 -11.75
N PHE A 222 -8.31 6.03 -13.02
CA PHE A 222 -9.53 5.93 -13.82
C PHE A 222 -9.18 5.53 -15.26
N ASP A 223 -9.93 4.61 -15.84
CA ASP A 223 -9.80 4.14 -17.23
C ASP A 223 -8.36 3.80 -17.65
N GLY A 224 -7.64 3.10 -16.79
CA GLY A 224 -6.29 2.63 -17.08
C GLY A 224 -5.16 3.66 -16.90
N ALA A 225 -5.45 4.84 -16.40
CA ALA A 225 -4.48 5.92 -16.19
C ALA A 225 -4.64 6.59 -14.82
N VAL A 226 -3.62 7.32 -14.37
CA VAL A 226 -3.70 8.24 -13.24
C VAL A 226 -4.13 9.62 -13.76
N THR A 227 -5.32 10.06 -13.34
CA THR A 227 -5.95 11.28 -13.85
C THR A 227 -5.72 12.51 -12.98
N ALA A 228 -5.37 12.32 -11.71
CA ALA A 228 -5.05 13.38 -10.78
C ALA A 228 -4.12 12.84 -9.69
N VAL A 229 -3.19 13.67 -9.22
CA VAL A 229 -2.31 13.38 -8.08
C VAL A 229 -2.27 14.59 -7.18
N GLY A 230 -2.29 14.38 -5.87
CA GLY A 230 -2.23 15.46 -4.89
C GLY A 230 -2.22 14.94 -3.46
N THR A 231 -2.28 15.88 -2.51
CA THR A 231 -2.44 15.48 -1.11
C THR A 231 -3.82 14.86 -0.88
N PRO A 232 -4.00 14.01 0.15
CA PRO A 232 -5.32 13.49 0.49
C PRO A 232 -6.38 14.57 0.65
N ALA A 233 -6.00 15.73 1.23
CA ALA A 233 -6.89 16.86 1.39
C ALA A 233 -7.36 17.43 0.03
N ASP A 234 -6.44 17.60 -0.93
CA ASP A 234 -6.79 18.12 -2.26
C ASP A 234 -7.68 17.16 -3.03
N ILE A 235 -7.37 15.87 -3.00
CA ILE A 235 -8.10 14.84 -3.76
C ILE A 235 -9.48 14.60 -3.17
N PHE A 236 -9.60 14.40 -1.85
CA PHE A 236 -10.86 13.94 -1.24
C PHE A 236 -11.81 15.10 -0.86
N ALA A 237 -11.31 16.30 -0.59
CA ALA A 237 -12.17 17.46 -0.31
C ALA A 237 -12.89 18.00 -1.56
N ARG A 238 -12.26 17.91 -2.73
CA ARG A 238 -12.74 18.50 -3.98
C ARG A 238 -13.38 17.50 -4.94
N ASN A 239 -13.14 16.20 -4.74
CA ASN A 239 -13.62 15.18 -5.67
C ASN A 239 -15.01 14.66 -5.25
N HIS A 240 -15.99 14.73 -6.16
CA HIS A 240 -17.35 14.25 -5.91
C HIS A 240 -17.49 12.72 -5.97
N PHE A 241 -16.59 12.03 -6.66
CA PHE A 241 -16.63 10.57 -6.84
C PHE A 241 -15.88 9.82 -5.73
N TYR A 242 -14.76 10.38 -5.27
CA TYR A 242 -13.91 9.81 -4.23
C TYR A 242 -13.88 10.76 -3.04
N THR A 243 -14.94 10.77 -2.24
CA THR A 243 -14.99 11.60 -1.02
C THR A 243 -15.15 10.70 0.19
N THR A 244 -14.50 11.05 1.30
CA THR A 244 -14.66 10.34 2.55
C THR A 244 -16.08 10.58 3.13
N ALA A 245 -16.53 9.67 4.01
CA ALA A 245 -17.79 9.86 4.73
C ALA A 245 -17.80 11.17 5.52
N VAL A 246 -16.67 11.49 6.15
CA VAL A 246 -16.48 12.74 6.91
C VAL A 246 -16.59 13.96 6.01
N SER A 247 -15.91 13.96 4.86
CA SER A 247 -16.00 15.07 3.90
C SER A 247 -17.43 15.26 3.39
N ARG A 248 -18.19 14.18 3.15
CA ARG A 248 -19.60 14.25 2.76
C ARG A 248 -20.49 14.85 3.84
N MET A 249 -20.30 14.45 5.11
CA MET A 249 -21.08 14.93 6.24
C MET A 249 -20.73 16.38 6.64
N ALA A 250 -19.46 16.73 6.53
CA ALA A 250 -18.94 18.02 6.97
C ALA A 250 -18.84 19.09 5.87
N LYS A 251 -19.21 18.78 4.62
CA LYS A 251 -19.04 19.62 3.42
C LYS A 251 -19.42 21.09 3.59
N ASN A 252 -20.47 21.37 4.38
CA ASN A 252 -20.96 22.73 4.59
C ASN A 252 -20.41 23.39 5.87
N ALA A 253 -19.80 22.62 6.77
CA ALA A 253 -19.30 23.11 8.07
C ALA A 253 -17.77 23.15 8.11
N LEU A 254 -17.12 22.15 7.53
CA LEU A 254 -15.67 21.97 7.52
C LEU A 254 -15.23 21.41 6.16
N PRO A 255 -15.15 22.24 5.11
CA PRO A 255 -14.91 21.76 3.73
C PRO A 255 -13.58 21.06 3.52
N ALA A 256 -12.60 21.24 4.40
CA ALA A 256 -11.30 20.57 4.36
C ALA A 256 -11.24 19.28 5.19
N ALA A 257 -12.32 18.88 5.87
CA ALA A 257 -12.33 17.65 6.66
C ALA A 257 -12.38 16.43 5.75
N VAL A 258 -11.37 15.58 5.79
CA VAL A 258 -11.26 14.34 5.01
C VAL A 258 -11.21 13.09 5.89
N THR A 259 -10.95 13.25 7.18
CA THR A 259 -10.93 12.17 8.19
C THR A 259 -11.59 12.63 9.48
N VAL A 260 -12.11 11.69 10.27
CA VAL A 260 -12.47 11.95 11.67
C VAL A 260 -11.17 12.00 12.45
N GLY A 261 -10.92 13.16 13.05
CA GLY A 261 -9.82 13.32 13.96
C GLY A 261 -10.03 12.60 15.28
#